data_b4a84c9a604cced7e96786f2fe1c55be
#
_entry.id   b4a84c9a604cced7e96786f2fe1c55be
#
_cell.length_a   1.000
_cell.length_b   1.000
_cell.length_c   1.000
_cell.angle_alpha   90.00
_cell.angle_beta   90.00
_cell.angle_gamma   90.00
#
_symmetry.space_group_name_H-M   'P 1'
#
loop_
_entity.id
_entity.type
_entity.pdbx_description
1 polymer ?
#
loop_
_entity_poly.entity_id
_entity_poly.type
_entity_poly.pdbx_seq_one_letter_code
_entity_poly.pdbx_strand_id
1 'polypeptide(L)'
;VLRMRATFLTHSIAEYFRDQGKNVLMMLDSLTRVAHAQREIGLAVGEPPTAKGYPPSVFSLLPNLIERAGVGKQGKGAITAIYTVLAENDDNSDPIVDIARASLDGQVLLSRSLADAAQYPAIDLNCSISRVMQSLVDQKTNYLGGRFRRLWSLYQQNEDLIKVGAYKSGTNAELDEAIRVREKMVSFLRQDLNQHHSFKDSIKDMSTIMAVSYTHLRAHET
;
A
#
# COMPACT_ATOMS: atom_id res chain seq x y z
N VAL A 1 -3.57 -2.12 -29.23
CA VAL A 1 -4.87 -1.44 -29.39
C VAL A 1 -5.96 -2.11 -28.57
N LEU A 2 -6.14 -3.44 -28.62
CA LEU A 2 -7.21 -4.14 -27.89
C LEU A 2 -7.13 -3.95 -26.37
N ARG A 3 -5.93 -4.00 -25.78
CA ARG A 3 -5.73 -3.74 -24.34
C ARG A 3 -6.19 -2.34 -23.96
N MET A 4 -5.85 -1.34 -24.76
CA MET A 4 -6.29 0.05 -24.53
C MET A 4 -7.81 0.18 -24.58
N ARG A 5 -8.44 -0.39 -25.59
CA ARG A 5 -9.92 -0.38 -25.72
C ARG A 5 -10.59 -1.10 -24.56
N ALA A 6 -10.07 -2.27 -24.13
CA ALA A 6 -10.59 -3.00 -22.98
C ALA A 6 -10.47 -2.18 -21.70
N THR A 7 -9.33 -1.52 -21.48
CA THR A 7 -9.12 -0.65 -20.31
C THR A 7 -10.14 0.49 -20.27
N PHE A 8 -10.32 1.22 -21.37
CA PHE A 8 -11.30 2.31 -21.43
C PHE A 8 -12.74 1.81 -21.26
N LEU A 9 -13.07 0.67 -21.87
CA LEU A 9 -14.39 0.06 -21.73
C LEU A 9 -14.68 -0.33 -20.28
N THR A 10 -13.73 -0.93 -19.58
CA THR A 10 -13.85 -1.30 -18.16
C THR A 10 -14.15 -0.07 -17.29
N HIS A 11 -13.42 1.03 -17.49
CA HIS A 11 -13.68 2.28 -16.76
C HIS A 11 -15.07 2.84 -17.11
N SER A 12 -15.48 2.82 -18.38
CA SER A 12 -16.80 3.30 -18.79
C SER A 12 -17.95 2.46 -18.19
N ILE A 13 -17.77 1.15 -18.08
CA ILE A 13 -18.73 0.27 -17.39
C ILE A 13 -18.78 0.61 -15.89
N ALA A 14 -17.63 0.80 -15.26
CA ALA A 14 -17.57 1.17 -13.84
C ALA A 14 -18.25 2.54 -13.59
N GLU A 15 -17.99 3.52 -14.44
CA GLU A 15 -18.64 4.84 -14.39
C GLU A 15 -20.15 4.76 -14.57
N TYR A 16 -20.62 3.92 -15.50
CA TYR A 16 -22.04 3.70 -15.72
C TYR A 16 -22.76 3.21 -14.45
N PHE A 17 -22.17 2.24 -13.73
CA PHE A 17 -22.76 1.77 -12.48
C PHE A 17 -22.61 2.78 -11.33
N ARG A 18 -21.48 3.48 -11.24
CA ARG A 18 -21.29 4.56 -10.27
C ARG A 18 -22.38 5.62 -10.46
N ASP A 19 -22.65 6.02 -11.70
CA ASP A 19 -23.62 7.08 -12.00
C ASP A 19 -25.08 6.67 -11.71
N GLN A 20 -25.32 5.38 -11.53
CA GLN A 20 -26.58 4.84 -11.00
C GLN A 20 -26.59 4.73 -9.46
N GLY A 21 -25.63 5.29 -8.76
CA GLY A 21 -25.54 5.27 -7.30
C GLY A 21 -24.94 3.98 -6.72
N LYS A 22 -24.29 3.13 -7.54
CA LYS A 22 -23.67 1.89 -7.07
C LYS A 22 -22.24 2.13 -6.57
N ASN A 23 -21.84 1.34 -5.58
CA ASN A 23 -20.44 1.23 -5.19
C ASN A 23 -19.79 0.13 -6.03
N VAL A 24 -18.79 0.49 -6.81
CA VAL A 24 -18.12 -0.39 -7.77
C VAL A 24 -16.72 -0.70 -7.26
N LEU A 25 -16.36 -1.97 -7.19
CA LEU A 25 -14.97 -2.39 -7.05
C LEU A 25 -14.43 -2.73 -8.44
N MET A 26 -13.40 -1.99 -8.86
CA MET A 26 -12.73 -2.21 -10.14
C MET A 26 -11.30 -2.69 -9.87
N MET A 27 -10.89 -3.75 -10.55
CA MET A 27 -9.53 -4.28 -10.48
C MET A 27 -8.91 -4.27 -11.88
N LEU A 28 -7.68 -3.76 -11.99
CA LEU A 28 -6.95 -3.71 -13.25
C LEU A 28 -5.53 -4.26 -13.06
N ASP A 29 -5.27 -5.38 -13.69
CA ASP A 29 -3.94 -6.02 -13.74
C ASP A 29 -3.39 -5.94 -15.16
N SER A 30 -2.50 -5.03 -15.43
CA SER A 30 -1.82 -4.03 -14.61
C SER A 30 -1.71 -2.69 -15.36
N LEU A 31 -1.48 -1.59 -14.63
CA LEU A 31 -1.17 -0.29 -15.24
C LEU A 31 0.10 -0.36 -16.10
N THR A 32 1.09 -1.15 -15.70
CA THR A 32 2.32 -1.38 -16.47
C THR A 32 2.01 -1.94 -17.86
N ARG A 33 1.06 -2.89 -17.98
CA ARG A 33 0.65 -3.43 -19.29
C ARG A 33 -0.11 -2.40 -20.13
N VAL A 34 -0.85 -1.49 -19.51
CA VAL A 34 -1.49 -0.36 -20.19
C VAL A 34 -0.44 0.61 -20.72
N ALA A 35 0.56 0.95 -19.90
CA ALA A 35 1.69 1.78 -20.30
C ALA A 35 2.47 1.18 -21.49
N HIS A 36 2.75 -0.12 -21.45
CA HIS A 36 3.40 -0.82 -22.58
C HIS A 36 2.56 -0.76 -23.85
N ALA A 37 1.24 -1.00 -23.76
CA ALA A 37 0.37 -0.93 -24.92
C ALA A 37 0.32 0.49 -25.53
N GLN A 38 0.28 1.53 -24.68
CA GLN A 38 0.33 2.92 -25.15
C GLN A 38 1.70 3.28 -25.72
N ARG A 39 2.79 2.75 -25.12
CA ARG A 39 4.15 2.92 -25.69
C ARG A 39 4.23 2.41 -27.11
N GLU A 40 3.76 1.19 -27.37
CA GLU A 40 3.75 0.61 -28.71
C GLU A 40 2.95 1.46 -29.70
N ILE A 41 1.79 1.98 -29.28
CA ILE A 41 0.95 2.83 -30.12
C ILE A 41 1.64 4.18 -30.40
N GLY A 42 2.15 4.87 -29.35
CA GLY A 42 2.79 6.17 -29.48
C GLY A 42 4.03 6.11 -30.37
N LEU A 43 4.89 5.10 -30.18
CA LEU A 43 6.08 4.90 -31.05
C LEU A 43 5.68 4.60 -32.50
N ALA A 44 4.62 3.81 -32.71
CA ALA A 44 4.15 3.47 -34.06
C ALA A 44 3.59 4.69 -34.82
N VAL A 45 3.06 5.70 -34.11
CA VAL A 45 2.59 6.95 -34.73
C VAL A 45 3.66 8.04 -34.78
N GLY A 46 4.90 7.73 -34.35
CA GLY A 46 6.06 8.63 -34.47
C GLY A 46 6.31 9.53 -33.27
N GLU A 47 5.69 9.28 -32.10
CA GLU A 47 6.07 10.00 -30.89
C GLU A 47 7.52 9.69 -30.50
N PRO A 48 8.32 10.71 -30.10
CA PRO A 48 9.69 10.47 -29.65
C PRO A 48 9.69 9.72 -28.29
N PRO A 49 10.60 8.72 -28.11
CA PRO A 49 10.77 8.10 -26.82
C PRO A 49 11.41 9.06 -25.81
N THR A 50 10.96 9.00 -24.55
CA THR A 50 11.51 9.74 -23.40
C THR A 50 12.04 8.79 -22.33
N ALA A 51 11.72 9.01 -21.05
CA ALA A 51 12.21 8.19 -19.94
C ALA A 51 11.88 6.69 -20.14
N LYS A 52 12.89 5.85 -20.03
CA LYS A 52 12.82 4.37 -20.27
C LYS A 52 12.10 3.99 -21.57
N GLY A 53 12.19 4.84 -22.60
CA GLY A 53 11.60 4.59 -23.92
C GLY A 53 10.08 4.76 -23.99
N TYR A 54 9.46 5.34 -22.97
CA TYR A 54 8.03 5.69 -23.01
C TYR A 54 7.82 7.03 -23.74
N PRO A 55 6.86 7.12 -24.67
CA PRO A 55 6.49 8.39 -25.30
C PRO A 55 5.66 9.29 -24.35
N PRO A 56 5.59 10.61 -24.60
CA PRO A 56 4.86 11.55 -23.76
C PRO A 56 3.40 11.21 -23.51
N SER A 57 2.74 10.57 -24.48
CA SER A 57 1.34 10.15 -24.37
C SER A 57 1.08 9.18 -23.21
N VAL A 58 2.07 8.36 -22.81
CA VAL A 58 1.94 7.46 -21.66
C VAL A 58 1.81 8.25 -20.36
N PHE A 59 2.62 9.28 -20.20
CA PHE A 59 2.67 10.12 -18.99
C PHE A 59 1.41 10.97 -18.78
N SER A 60 0.74 11.33 -19.85
CA SER A 60 -0.57 12.03 -19.78
C SER A 60 -1.74 11.06 -19.61
N LEU A 61 -1.65 9.87 -20.19
CA LEU A 61 -2.72 8.87 -20.16
C LEU A 61 -2.96 8.31 -18.75
N LEU A 62 -1.89 7.90 -18.06
CA LEU A 62 -2.01 7.16 -16.80
C LEU A 62 -2.69 7.96 -15.69
N PRO A 63 -2.31 9.23 -15.40
CA PRO A 63 -3.04 10.05 -14.43
C PRO A 63 -4.51 10.22 -14.80
N ASN A 64 -4.81 10.58 -16.06
CA ASN A 64 -6.17 10.73 -16.53
C ASN A 64 -7.01 9.45 -16.38
N LEU A 65 -6.39 8.28 -16.55
CA LEU A 65 -7.06 6.99 -16.38
C LEU A 65 -7.35 6.71 -14.89
N ILE A 66 -6.39 6.98 -14.02
CA ILE A 66 -6.50 6.77 -12.57
C ILE A 66 -7.57 7.68 -11.97
N GLU A 67 -7.61 8.95 -12.37
CA GLU A 67 -8.56 9.95 -11.88
C GLU A 67 -10.02 9.67 -12.25
N ARG A 68 -10.30 8.73 -13.15
CA ARG A 68 -11.66 8.28 -13.47
C ARG A 68 -12.29 7.46 -12.33
N ALA A 69 -11.48 6.88 -11.46
CA ALA A 69 -11.96 6.24 -10.23
C ALA A 69 -12.35 7.30 -9.18
N GLY A 70 -13.00 6.84 -8.11
CA GLY A 70 -13.38 7.70 -7.00
C GLY A 70 -14.88 7.98 -6.92
N VAL A 71 -15.24 9.00 -6.16
CA VAL A 71 -16.63 9.34 -5.83
C VAL A 71 -17.30 10.05 -7.00
N GLY A 72 -18.53 9.65 -7.31
CA GLY A 72 -19.38 10.32 -8.29
C GLY A 72 -19.89 11.69 -7.80
N LYS A 73 -20.68 12.37 -8.62
CA LYS A 73 -21.37 13.59 -8.22
C LYS A 73 -22.26 13.33 -6.99
N GLN A 74 -22.58 14.40 -6.24
CA GLN A 74 -23.42 14.30 -5.04
C GLN A 74 -24.65 13.42 -5.26
N GLY A 75 -24.90 12.44 -4.40
CA GLY A 75 -25.96 11.43 -4.54
C GLY A 75 -25.64 10.26 -5.49
N LYS A 76 -24.48 10.24 -6.11
CA LYS A 76 -23.97 9.15 -6.95
C LYS A 76 -23.10 8.19 -6.12
N GLY A 77 -22.86 6.99 -6.68
CA GLY A 77 -22.00 5.97 -6.08
C GLY A 77 -20.51 6.31 -6.16
N ALA A 78 -19.68 5.31 -5.90
CA ALA A 78 -18.22 5.44 -5.94
C ALA A 78 -17.58 4.28 -6.69
N ILE A 79 -16.40 4.51 -7.28
CA ILE A 79 -15.51 3.48 -7.83
C ILE A 79 -14.32 3.37 -6.90
N THR A 80 -14.17 2.23 -6.23
CA THR A 80 -12.92 1.85 -5.58
C THR A 80 -12.09 1.07 -6.57
N ALA A 81 -10.93 1.60 -6.97
CA ALA A 81 -10.08 0.96 -7.96
C ALA A 81 -8.81 0.41 -7.31
N ILE A 82 -8.47 -0.83 -7.65
CA ILE A 82 -7.22 -1.49 -7.29
C ILE A 82 -6.43 -1.72 -8.57
N TYR A 83 -5.29 -1.07 -8.67
CA TYR A 83 -4.37 -1.20 -9.79
C TYR A 83 -3.12 -1.96 -9.36
N THR A 84 -2.71 -2.97 -10.12
CA THR A 84 -1.38 -3.54 -9.95
C THR A 84 -0.37 -2.76 -10.80
N VAL A 85 0.81 -2.57 -10.25
CA VAL A 85 1.96 -1.94 -10.94
C VAL A 85 3.17 -2.84 -10.74
N LEU A 86 3.83 -3.20 -11.83
CA LEU A 86 5.02 -4.04 -11.81
C LEU A 86 6.24 -3.17 -12.11
N ALA A 87 7.13 -3.03 -11.14
CA ALA A 87 8.43 -2.40 -11.33
C ALA A 87 9.37 -3.35 -12.08
N GLU A 88 10.04 -2.87 -13.11
CA GLU A 88 11.08 -3.65 -13.79
C GLU A 88 12.32 -3.75 -12.88
N ASN A 89 12.81 -4.96 -12.62
CA ASN A 89 14.00 -5.24 -11.80
C ASN A 89 13.96 -4.68 -10.37
N ASP A 90 12.76 -4.61 -9.74
CA ASP A 90 12.56 -3.99 -8.42
C ASP A 90 13.03 -2.52 -8.36
N ASP A 91 13.09 -1.84 -9.52
CA ASP A 91 13.52 -0.45 -9.64
C ASP A 91 12.42 0.50 -9.17
N ASN A 92 12.57 1.02 -7.96
CA ASN A 92 11.65 1.99 -7.39
C ASN A 92 11.65 3.36 -8.12
N SER A 93 12.60 3.60 -9.03
CA SER A 93 12.67 4.80 -9.88
C SER A 93 12.02 4.60 -11.26
N ASP A 94 11.23 3.55 -11.43
CA ASP A 94 10.47 3.33 -12.66
C ASP A 94 9.43 4.46 -12.85
N PRO A 95 9.41 5.15 -14.01
CA PRO A 95 8.53 6.29 -14.23
C PRO A 95 7.05 5.92 -14.16
N ILE A 96 6.67 4.67 -14.45
CA ILE A 96 5.28 4.22 -14.33
C ILE A 96 4.89 4.05 -12.86
N VAL A 97 5.82 3.54 -12.04
CA VAL A 97 5.65 3.44 -10.59
C VAL A 97 5.50 4.82 -9.97
N ASP A 98 6.33 5.79 -10.38
CA ASP A 98 6.29 7.16 -9.85
C ASP A 98 4.99 7.88 -10.20
N ILE A 99 4.51 7.75 -11.43
CA ILE A 99 3.22 8.32 -11.86
C ILE A 99 2.07 7.69 -11.07
N ALA A 100 2.05 6.36 -10.96
CA ALA A 100 1.02 5.66 -10.20
C ALA A 100 1.03 6.14 -8.73
N ARG A 101 2.20 6.20 -8.10
CA ARG A 101 2.37 6.66 -6.72
C ARG A 101 1.93 8.10 -6.52
N ALA A 102 2.17 8.97 -7.49
CA ALA A 102 1.76 10.38 -7.45
C ALA A 102 0.23 10.54 -7.57
N SER A 103 -0.42 9.69 -8.37
CA SER A 103 -1.84 9.83 -8.73
C SER A 103 -2.80 9.04 -7.84
N LEU A 104 -2.32 8.01 -7.12
CA LEU A 104 -3.14 7.12 -6.29
C LEU A 104 -3.29 7.64 -4.85
N ASP A 105 -4.40 7.30 -4.19
CA ASP A 105 -4.67 7.63 -2.78
C ASP A 105 -3.86 6.80 -1.78
N GLY A 106 -3.16 5.80 -2.25
CA GLY A 106 -2.30 4.95 -1.45
C GLY A 106 -1.66 3.83 -2.26
N GLN A 107 -0.73 3.15 -1.62
CA GLN A 107 -0.05 2.00 -2.21
C GLN A 107 0.19 0.91 -1.17
N VAL A 108 0.10 -0.33 -1.60
CA VAL A 108 0.56 -1.51 -0.87
C VAL A 108 1.78 -2.04 -1.61
N LEU A 109 2.97 -1.90 -1.01
CA LEU A 109 4.21 -2.39 -1.59
C LEU A 109 4.45 -3.84 -1.15
N LEU A 110 4.71 -4.72 -2.10
CA LEU A 110 5.11 -6.10 -1.84
C LEU A 110 6.64 -6.21 -1.90
N SER A 111 7.22 -6.87 -0.91
CA SER A 111 8.66 -7.04 -0.77
C SER A 111 9.09 -8.47 -1.09
N ARG A 112 10.04 -8.62 -2.01
CA ARG A 112 10.64 -9.92 -2.31
C ARG A 112 11.34 -10.53 -1.09
N SER A 113 12.07 -9.73 -0.31
CA SER A 113 12.77 -10.22 0.89
C SER A 113 11.83 -10.80 1.94
N LEU A 114 10.62 -10.24 2.09
CA LEU A 114 9.59 -10.80 2.97
C LEU A 114 9.03 -12.12 2.41
N ALA A 115 8.84 -12.21 1.09
CA ALA A 115 8.41 -13.43 0.43
C ALA A 115 9.46 -14.54 0.56
N ASP A 116 10.73 -14.22 0.37
CA ASP A 116 11.86 -15.15 0.54
C ASP A 116 11.98 -15.64 1.99
N ALA A 117 11.60 -14.80 2.96
CA ALA A 117 11.47 -15.16 4.38
C ALA A 117 10.15 -15.90 4.72
N ALA A 118 9.38 -16.31 3.71
CA ALA A 118 8.07 -16.97 3.87
C ALA A 118 7.09 -16.16 4.75
N GLN A 119 7.16 -14.84 4.70
CA GLN A 119 6.17 -13.96 5.32
C GLN A 119 5.11 -13.57 4.30
N TYR A 120 3.89 -14.06 4.50
CA TYR A 120 2.75 -13.77 3.63
C TYR A 120 1.56 -13.22 4.44
N PRO A 121 0.84 -12.22 3.87
CA PRO A 121 1.19 -11.48 2.64
C PRO A 121 2.52 -10.72 2.79
N ALA A 122 3.30 -10.64 1.71
CA ALA A 122 4.63 -10.04 1.71
C ALA A 122 4.59 -8.50 1.67
N ILE A 123 3.75 -7.88 2.49
CA ILE A 123 3.50 -6.44 2.51
C ILE A 123 4.59 -5.72 3.31
N ASP A 124 5.30 -4.81 2.66
CA ASP A 124 6.22 -3.89 3.33
C ASP A 124 5.44 -2.78 4.01
N LEU A 125 5.35 -2.84 5.33
CA LEU A 125 4.61 -1.87 6.13
C LEU A 125 5.20 -0.46 6.09
N ASN A 126 6.53 -0.32 5.99
CA ASN A 126 7.18 0.98 5.99
C ASN A 126 6.98 1.72 4.66
N CYS A 127 7.00 0.97 3.56
CA CYS A 127 6.87 1.51 2.21
C CYS A 127 5.43 1.59 1.72
N SER A 128 4.49 0.97 2.44
CA SER A 128 3.05 1.05 2.13
C SER A 128 2.43 2.27 2.80
N ILE A 129 1.54 2.96 2.09
CA ILE A 129 0.92 4.19 2.57
C ILE A 129 -0.56 4.28 2.16
N SER A 130 -1.38 4.86 3.03
CA SER A 130 -2.72 5.34 2.73
C SER A 130 -2.79 6.84 3.03
N ARG A 131 -3.09 7.66 2.03
CA ARG A 131 -3.24 9.11 2.18
C ARG A 131 -4.55 9.50 2.85
N VAL A 132 -5.55 8.62 2.75
CA VAL A 132 -6.92 8.87 3.23
C VAL A 132 -7.22 8.25 4.59
N MET A 133 -6.32 7.44 5.14
CA MET A 133 -6.55 6.70 6.39
C MET A 133 -7.01 7.61 7.53
N GLN A 134 -6.38 8.78 7.68
CA GLN A 134 -6.68 9.71 8.79
C GLN A 134 -8.11 10.25 8.75
N SER A 135 -8.73 10.32 7.57
CA SER A 135 -10.12 10.78 7.40
C SER A 135 -11.15 9.65 7.50
N LEU A 136 -10.70 8.38 7.43
CA LEU A 136 -11.59 7.20 7.39
C LEU A 136 -11.72 6.47 8.72
N VAL A 137 -10.72 6.58 9.60
CA VAL A 137 -10.69 5.89 10.89
C VAL A 137 -10.84 6.86 12.06
N ASP A 138 -11.31 6.35 13.21
CA ASP A 138 -11.36 7.15 14.42
C ASP A 138 -9.96 7.51 14.94
N GLN A 139 -9.90 8.51 15.82
CA GLN A 139 -8.64 9.03 16.38
C GLN A 139 -7.84 7.93 17.11
N LYS A 140 -8.54 7.02 17.80
CA LYS A 140 -7.91 5.91 18.54
C LYS A 140 -7.24 4.93 17.57
N THR A 141 -7.94 4.51 16.53
CA THR A 141 -7.41 3.60 15.50
C THR A 141 -6.23 4.23 14.77
N ASN A 142 -6.32 5.53 14.45
CA ASN A 142 -5.23 6.27 13.83
C ASN A 142 -3.97 6.32 14.73
N TYR A 143 -4.15 6.61 16.01
CA TYR A 143 -3.07 6.59 17.00
C TYR A 143 -2.42 5.21 17.12
N LEU A 144 -3.22 4.14 17.24
CA LEU A 144 -2.72 2.77 17.33
C LEU A 144 -1.94 2.35 16.09
N GLY A 145 -2.44 2.67 14.90
CA GLY A 145 -1.74 2.38 13.64
C GLY A 145 -0.43 3.15 13.51
N GLY A 146 -0.39 4.42 13.93
CA GLY A 146 0.82 5.23 13.98
C GLY A 146 1.86 4.66 14.94
N ARG A 147 1.44 4.25 16.14
CA ARG A 147 2.32 3.62 17.13
C ARG A 147 2.86 2.27 16.65
N PHE A 148 2.01 1.43 16.08
CA PHE A 148 2.41 0.16 15.50
C PHE A 148 3.51 0.35 14.45
N ARG A 149 3.30 1.26 13.49
CA ARG A 149 4.28 1.58 12.45
C ARG A 149 5.59 2.12 13.05
N ARG A 150 5.52 2.98 14.08
CA ARG A 150 6.69 3.55 14.74
C ARG A 150 7.55 2.47 15.38
N LEU A 151 6.96 1.57 16.17
CA LEU A 151 7.69 0.47 16.83
C LEU A 151 8.27 -0.51 15.81
N TRP A 152 7.52 -0.80 14.74
CA TRP A 152 7.99 -1.62 13.63
C TRP A 152 9.23 -1.02 12.97
N SER A 153 9.17 0.25 12.60
CA SER A 153 10.28 0.97 11.97
C SER A 153 11.52 1.06 12.90
N LEU A 154 11.29 1.35 14.18
CA LEU A 154 12.37 1.45 15.17
C LEU A 154 13.11 0.12 15.32
N TYR A 155 12.39 -1.00 15.38
CA TYR A 155 13.00 -2.33 15.40
C TYR A 155 13.86 -2.56 14.15
N GLN A 156 13.30 -2.33 12.96
CA GLN A 156 14.04 -2.56 11.71
C GLN A 156 15.30 -1.71 11.58
N GLN A 157 15.27 -0.45 12.02
CA GLN A 157 16.44 0.44 12.01
C GLN A 157 17.55 -0.05 12.93
N ASN A 158 17.24 -0.83 13.96
CA ASN A 158 18.20 -1.33 14.95
C ASN A 158 18.39 -2.85 14.87
N GLU A 159 17.82 -3.52 13.87
CA GLU A 159 17.82 -4.98 13.76
C GLU A 159 19.23 -5.57 13.75
N ASP A 160 20.17 -4.94 13.06
CA ASP A 160 21.56 -5.40 13.00
C ASP A 160 22.24 -5.29 14.36
N LEU A 161 22.02 -4.20 15.10
CA LEU A 161 22.57 -4.02 16.46
C LEU A 161 22.00 -5.07 17.43
N ILE A 162 20.73 -5.41 17.27
CA ILE A 162 20.06 -6.44 18.08
C ILE A 162 20.62 -7.83 17.75
N LYS A 163 20.76 -8.17 16.47
CA LYS A 163 21.26 -9.46 15.99
C LYS A 163 22.69 -9.76 16.41
N VAL A 164 23.56 -8.76 16.39
CA VAL A 164 24.97 -8.92 16.82
C VAL A 164 25.15 -8.78 18.33
N GLY A 165 24.06 -8.58 19.10
CA GLY A 165 24.12 -8.46 20.56
C GLY A 165 24.76 -7.16 21.07
N ALA A 166 24.88 -6.14 20.21
CA ALA A 166 25.46 -4.84 20.58
C ALA A 166 24.46 -3.94 21.34
N TYR A 167 23.15 -4.21 21.24
CA TYR A 167 22.14 -3.48 21.98
C TYR A 167 22.05 -3.99 23.43
N LYS A 168 22.05 -3.05 24.39
CA LYS A 168 21.81 -3.36 25.81
C LYS A 168 20.39 -2.93 26.19
N SER A 169 19.59 -3.87 26.70
CA SER A 169 18.25 -3.58 27.24
C SER A 169 18.34 -2.51 28.36
N GLY A 170 17.34 -1.64 28.40
CA GLY A 170 17.28 -0.51 29.34
C GLY A 170 17.92 0.78 28.81
N THR A 171 18.64 0.75 27.66
CA THR A 171 19.25 1.96 27.10
C THR A 171 18.23 2.85 26.36
N ASN A 172 17.21 2.24 25.75
CA ASN A 172 16.13 2.94 25.04
C ASN A 172 14.80 2.23 25.29
N ALA A 173 13.95 2.83 26.12
CA ALA A 173 12.68 2.23 26.53
C ALA A 173 11.73 1.93 25.35
N GLU A 174 11.74 2.77 24.31
CA GLU A 174 10.90 2.56 23.11
C GLU A 174 11.41 1.39 22.25
N LEU A 175 12.73 1.23 22.16
CA LEU A 175 13.34 0.10 21.46
C LEU A 175 13.12 -1.22 22.23
N ASP A 176 13.24 -1.19 23.56
CA ASP A 176 12.91 -2.34 24.42
C ASP A 176 11.46 -2.78 24.21
N GLU A 177 10.55 -1.81 24.11
CA GLU A 177 9.17 -2.06 23.78
C GLU A 177 9.01 -2.70 22.40
N ALA A 178 9.67 -2.15 21.38
CA ALA A 178 9.62 -2.66 20.02
C ALA A 178 10.12 -4.12 19.94
N ILE A 179 11.21 -4.44 20.65
CA ILE A 179 11.74 -5.81 20.75
C ILE A 179 10.72 -6.74 21.40
N ARG A 180 10.12 -6.33 22.51
CA ARG A 180 9.17 -7.14 23.27
C ARG A 180 7.90 -7.49 22.47
N VAL A 181 7.39 -6.57 21.65
CA VAL A 181 6.16 -6.78 20.87
C VAL A 181 6.41 -7.35 19.48
N ARG A 182 7.66 -7.47 19.06
CA ARG A 182 8.04 -7.84 17.69
C ARG A 182 7.37 -9.11 17.20
N GLU A 183 7.42 -10.19 17.95
CA GLU A 183 6.82 -11.48 17.54
C GLU A 183 5.31 -11.36 17.34
N LYS A 184 4.62 -10.64 18.22
CA LYS A 184 3.18 -10.40 18.09
C LYS A 184 2.84 -9.56 16.87
N MET A 185 3.68 -8.56 16.53
CA MET A 185 3.52 -7.75 15.34
C MET A 185 3.74 -8.58 14.08
N VAL A 186 4.75 -9.45 14.06
CA VAL A 186 4.98 -10.37 12.92
C VAL A 186 3.81 -11.33 12.75
N SER A 187 3.31 -11.92 13.86
CA SER A 187 2.13 -12.78 13.82
C SER A 187 0.88 -12.07 13.30
N PHE A 188 0.67 -10.82 13.70
CA PHE A 188 -0.45 -9.99 13.23
C PHE A 188 -0.37 -9.68 11.73
N LEU A 189 0.85 -9.49 11.20
CA LEU A 189 1.06 -9.20 9.77
C LEU A 189 1.02 -10.45 8.88
N ARG A 190 1.04 -11.64 9.46
CA ARG A 190 0.91 -12.91 8.74
C ARG A 190 -0.54 -13.34 8.69
N GLN A 191 -0.96 -13.86 7.55
CA GLN A 191 -2.29 -14.41 7.37
C GLN A 191 -2.24 -15.56 6.37
N ASP A 192 -2.82 -16.68 6.75
CA ASP A 192 -2.94 -17.84 5.86
C ASP A 192 -4.00 -17.56 4.77
N LEU A 193 -3.82 -18.20 3.61
CA LEU A 193 -4.70 -18.01 2.44
C LEU A 193 -6.18 -18.32 2.75
N ASN A 194 -6.45 -19.26 3.64
CA ASN A 194 -7.80 -19.70 3.99
C ASN A 194 -8.33 -19.05 5.27
N GLN A 195 -7.58 -18.12 5.86
CA GLN A 195 -7.96 -17.43 7.09
C GLN A 195 -8.65 -16.11 6.74
N HIS A 196 -9.87 -15.93 7.23
CA HIS A 196 -10.60 -14.68 7.11
C HIS A 196 -10.47 -13.87 8.40
N HIS A 197 -9.99 -12.63 8.28
CA HIS A 197 -10.00 -11.65 9.36
C HIS A 197 -10.86 -10.46 8.99
N SER A 198 -11.80 -10.11 9.88
CA SER A 198 -12.57 -8.88 9.67
C SER A 198 -11.75 -7.64 10.05
N PHE A 199 -12.13 -6.49 9.50
CA PHE A 199 -11.52 -5.21 9.87
C PHE A 199 -11.62 -4.92 11.39
N LYS A 200 -12.76 -5.30 12.01
CA LYS A 200 -12.97 -5.14 13.46
C LYS A 200 -12.03 -6.02 14.28
N ASP A 201 -11.81 -7.26 13.86
CA ASP A 201 -10.89 -8.18 14.53
C ASP A 201 -9.46 -7.65 14.42
N SER A 202 -9.04 -7.18 13.25
CA SER A 202 -7.73 -6.57 13.04
C SER A 202 -7.49 -5.36 13.95
N ILE A 203 -8.48 -4.46 14.12
CA ILE A 203 -8.36 -3.33 15.06
C ILE A 203 -8.24 -3.82 16.50
N LYS A 204 -9.03 -4.82 16.91
CA LYS A 204 -8.99 -5.40 18.24
C LYS A 204 -7.63 -6.03 18.53
N ASP A 205 -7.10 -6.82 17.60
CA ASP A 205 -5.80 -7.49 17.74
C ASP A 205 -4.65 -6.47 17.80
N MET A 206 -4.66 -5.47 16.93
CA MET A 206 -3.71 -4.36 16.98
C MET A 206 -3.79 -3.60 18.32
N SER A 207 -5.00 -3.35 18.82
CA SER A 207 -5.22 -2.71 20.14
C SER A 207 -4.65 -3.57 21.27
N THR A 208 -4.82 -4.89 21.22
CA THR A 208 -4.29 -5.82 22.23
C THR A 208 -2.77 -5.83 22.23
N ILE A 209 -2.14 -5.85 21.05
CA ILE A 209 -0.68 -5.79 20.92
C ILE A 209 -0.12 -4.50 21.52
N MET A 210 -0.79 -3.38 21.24
CA MET A 210 -0.36 -2.05 21.73
C MET A 210 -0.70 -1.80 23.21
N ALA A 211 -1.76 -2.43 23.78
CA ALA A 211 -2.14 -2.28 25.17
C ALA A 211 -1.17 -2.99 26.14
N VAL A 212 -0.64 -4.14 25.77
CA VAL A 212 0.41 -4.86 26.55
C VAL A 212 1.64 -3.96 26.78
N SER A 213 1.82 -2.98 25.95
CA SER A 213 2.85 -1.95 26.02
C SER A 213 2.58 -0.87 27.07
N TYR A 214 1.32 -0.53 27.34
CA TYR A 214 0.94 0.58 28.22
C TYR A 214 1.01 0.23 29.72
N THR A 215 0.83 -1.02 30.09
CA THR A 215 0.77 -1.47 31.48
C THR A 215 2.13 -1.45 32.19
N HIS A 216 3.23 -1.53 31.46
CA HIS A 216 4.57 -1.50 32.04
C HIS A 216 5.20 -0.10 32.17
N LEU A 217 4.77 0.89 31.40
CA LEU A 217 5.25 2.27 31.56
C LEU A 217 4.74 2.91 32.87
N ARG A 218 3.56 2.52 33.34
CA ARG A 218 3.02 2.99 34.63
C ARG A 218 3.64 2.31 35.86
N ALA A 219 4.28 1.17 35.70
CA ALA A 219 4.92 0.44 36.81
C ALA A 219 6.33 0.96 37.17
N HIS A 220 6.89 1.86 36.38
CA HIS A 220 8.20 2.49 36.66
C HIS A 220 8.09 3.96 37.11
N GLU A 221 6.86 4.52 37.21
CA GLU A 221 6.59 5.87 37.70
C GLU A 221 6.01 5.86 39.15
N THR A 222 5.98 4.71 39.82
CA THR A 222 5.70 4.55 41.24
C THR A 222 6.91 3.89 41.93
#